data_ff8918fbab52ae1c718e7d4e526055d4
#
_entry.id   ff8918fbab52ae1c718e7d4e526055d4
#
_cell.length_a   1.000
_cell.length_b   1.000
_cell.length_c   1.000
_cell.angle_alpha   90.00
_cell.angle_beta   90.00
_cell.angle_gamma   90.00
#
_symmetry.space_group_name_H-M   'P 1'
#
loop_
_entity.id
_entity.type
_entity.pdbx_description
1 polymer ?
#
loop_
_entity_poly.entity_id
_entity_poly.type
_entity_poly.pdbx_seq_one_letter_code
_entity_poly.pdbx_strand_id
1 'polypeptide(L)'
;MQDPRISLNKLGEYMTAPTPSRRKRIVSDQQAPQTFIAARYKDAREAIVDFIVSGMSDRSGLLSLASRLRKSRDGSEFAINDRIASADAIESFIQAVDDIDLGNCIAVSMPGTTSQGMKIAGVYVSVRPDIYLRNWVTGEIEGALKLHFPKTSPLTSAGAEYVATAMRVYMELEQGNSHVDHRRCYVVDVPTASVTVAPKAYVRKMKDIEVACEEIAIRWFSGSAAA
;
A
#
# COMPACT_ATOMS: atom_id res chain seq x y z
N MET A 1 -6.26 -21.89 -15.84
CA MET A 1 -5.53 -20.64 -16.07
C MET A 1 -5.82 -19.73 -14.89
N GLN A 2 -4.83 -19.10 -14.30
CA GLN A 2 -5.05 -18.23 -13.11
C GLN A 2 -5.71 -16.92 -13.56
N ASP A 3 -6.72 -16.45 -12.80
CA ASP A 3 -7.41 -15.19 -13.09
C ASP A 3 -6.47 -13.97 -12.97
N PRO A 4 -6.67 -12.93 -13.81
CA PRO A 4 -5.91 -11.69 -13.73
C PRO A 4 -6.01 -11.05 -12.34
N ARG A 5 -4.87 -10.68 -11.78
CA ARG A 5 -4.79 -10.07 -10.45
C ARG A 5 -3.63 -9.09 -10.34
N ILE A 6 -3.81 -8.07 -9.53
CA ILE A 6 -2.77 -7.09 -9.22
C ILE A 6 -2.92 -6.60 -7.77
N SER A 7 -1.81 -6.33 -7.08
CA SER A 7 -1.89 -5.65 -5.80
C SER A 7 -2.10 -4.15 -5.97
N LEU A 8 -2.74 -3.51 -5.01
CA LEU A 8 -3.09 -2.09 -5.06
C LEU A 8 -1.87 -1.18 -5.31
N ASN A 9 -0.76 -1.43 -4.61
CA ASN A 9 0.47 -0.66 -4.82
C ASN A 9 1.04 -0.87 -6.24
N LYS A 10 0.97 -2.09 -6.78
CA LYS A 10 1.40 -2.37 -8.15
C LYS A 10 0.47 -1.79 -9.20
N LEU A 11 -0.81 -1.62 -8.90
CA LEU A 11 -1.72 -0.86 -9.74
C LEU A 11 -1.28 0.61 -9.85
N GLY A 12 -0.95 1.27 -8.73
CA GLY A 12 -0.41 2.64 -8.75
C GLY A 12 0.88 2.77 -9.57
N GLU A 13 1.83 1.82 -9.43
CA GLU A 13 3.02 1.77 -10.28
C GLU A 13 2.67 1.57 -11.77
N TYR A 14 1.68 0.71 -12.07
CA TYR A 14 1.23 0.44 -13.43
C TYR A 14 0.63 1.68 -14.10
N MET A 15 -0.25 2.40 -13.37
CA MET A 15 -0.91 3.62 -13.85
C MET A 15 0.08 4.69 -14.29
N THR A 16 1.24 4.76 -13.65
CA THR A 16 2.26 5.80 -13.91
C THR A 16 3.54 5.24 -14.55
N ALA A 17 3.51 3.99 -14.98
CA ALA A 17 4.66 3.38 -15.64
C ALA A 17 4.99 4.09 -16.96
N PRO A 18 6.24 4.57 -17.14
CA PRO A 18 6.61 5.44 -18.24
C PRO A 18 6.67 4.71 -19.60
N THR A 19 6.81 3.37 -19.58
CA THR A 19 6.99 2.59 -20.80
C THR A 19 6.11 1.34 -20.84
N PRO A 20 5.70 0.90 -22.04
CA PRO A 20 4.98 -0.37 -22.22
C PRO A 20 5.76 -1.59 -21.68
N SER A 21 7.09 -1.57 -21.76
CA SER A 21 7.95 -2.65 -21.24
C SER A 21 7.85 -2.73 -19.71
N ARG A 22 7.82 -1.58 -19.01
CA ARG A 22 7.63 -1.56 -17.54
C ARG A 22 6.25 -2.10 -17.16
N ARG A 23 5.19 -1.72 -17.88
CA ARG A 23 3.83 -2.27 -17.68
C ARG A 23 3.79 -3.77 -17.87
N LYS A 24 4.41 -4.29 -18.95
CA LYS A 24 4.52 -5.74 -19.19
C LYS A 24 5.21 -6.44 -18.04
N ARG A 25 6.33 -5.89 -17.55
CA ARG A 25 7.08 -6.46 -16.42
C ARG A 25 6.25 -6.51 -15.14
N ILE A 26 5.51 -5.42 -14.81
CA ILE A 26 4.64 -5.40 -13.63
C ILE A 26 3.60 -6.54 -13.70
N VAL A 27 2.96 -6.76 -14.84
CA VAL A 27 1.99 -7.85 -15.01
C VAL A 27 2.68 -9.21 -14.86
N SER A 28 3.83 -9.42 -15.49
CA SER A 28 4.59 -10.67 -15.39
C SER A 28 5.02 -10.98 -13.94
N ASP A 29 5.47 -9.97 -13.19
CA ASP A 29 5.82 -10.11 -11.78
C ASP A 29 4.60 -10.49 -10.89
N GLN A 30 3.38 -10.11 -11.30
CA GLN A 30 2.15 -10.50 -10.61
C GLN A 30 1.67 -11.91 -10.99
N GLN A 31 2.02 -12.42 -12.16
CA GLN A 31 1.75 -13.80 -12.58
C GLN A 31 2.62 -14.80 -11.82
N ALA A 32 3.88 -14.44 -11.54
CA ALA A 32 4.84 -15.26 -10.82
C ALA A 32 5.46 -14.50 -9.63
N PRO A 33 4.69 -14.26 -8.55
CA PRO A 33 5.18 -13.49 -7.41
C PRO A 33 6.33 -14.23 -6.70
N GLN A 34 7.44 -13.53 -6.49
CA GLN A 34 8.59 -14.06 -5.77
C GLN A 34 8.36 -13.96 -4.26
N THR A 35 8.31 -15.08 -3.58
CA THR A 35 8.00 -15.18 -2.14
C THR A 35 8.97 -14.41 -1.23
N PHE A 36 10.27 -14.34 -1.60
CA PHE A 36 11.26 -13.62 -0.78
C PHE A 36 11.10 -12.09 -0.82
N ILE A 37 10.48 -11.51 -1.88
CA ILE A 37 10.18 -10.07 -1.94
C ILE A 37 9.09 -9.69 -0.93
N ALA A 38 8.15 -10.59 -0.66
CA ALA A 38 7.07 -10.37 0.30
C ALA A 38 7.58 -10.24 1.75
N ALA A 39 8.75 -10.80 2.07
CA ALA A 39 9.35 -10.73 3.40
C ALA A 39 10.11 -9.43 3.67
N ARG A 40 10.43 -8.64 2.62
CA ARG A 40 11.17 -7.38 2.78
C ARG A 40 10.37 -6.35 3.56
N TYR A 41 11.09 -5.57 4.38
CA TYR A 41 10.52 -4.52 5.23
C TYR A 41 9.50 -5.01 6.26
N LYS A 42 9.51 -6.30 6.61
CA LYS A 42 8.58 -6.85 7.59
C LYS A 42 8.70 -6.11 8.93
N ASP A 43 9.93 -6.00 9.45
CA ASP A 43 10.20 -5.33 10.73
C ASP A 43 9.77 -3.86 10.71
N ALA A 44 10.02 -3.15 9.62
CA ALA A 44 9.59 -1.76 9.47
C ALA A 44 8.06 -1.65 9.41
N ARG A 45 7.39 -2.51 8.64
CA ARG A 45 5.93 -2.51 8.51
C ARG A 45 5.27 -2.76 9.85
N GLU A 46 5.67 -3.80 10.58
CA GLU A 46 5.13 -4.15 11.89
C GLU A 46 5.34 -2.98 12.87
N ALA A 47 6.55 -2.44 12.96
CA ALA A 47 6.87 -1.35 13.86
C ALA A 47 6.09 -0.05 13.53
N ILE A 48 5.94 0.29 12.26
CA ILE A 48 5.18 1.47 11.83
C ILE A 48 3.69 1.27 12.13
N VAL A 49 3.13 0.09 11.86
CA VAL A 49 1.73 -0.22 12.17
C VAL A 49 1.49 -0.12 13.67
N ASP A 50 2.33 -0.74 14.51
CA ASP A 50 2.22 -0.69 15.97
C ASP A 50 2.33 0.74 16.49
N PHE A 51 3.25 1.54 15.94
CA PHE A 51 3.40 2.95 16.29
C PHE A 51 2.13 3.76 15.97
N ILE A 52 1.53 3.57 14.80
CA ILE A 52 0.29 4.28 14.43
C ILE A 52 -0.88 3.81 15.30
N VAL A 53 -1.00 2.50 15.55
CA VAL A 53 -2.06 1.91 16.40
C VAL A 53 -1.95 2.39 17.84
N SER A 54 -0.73 2.65 18.35
CA SER A 54 -0.51 3.23 19.69
C SER A 54 -0.75 4.75 19.79
N GLY A 55 -1.24 5.38 18.71
CA GLY A 55 -1.55 6.81 18.66
C GLY A 55 -0.36 7.71 18.32
N MET A 56 0.68 7.17 17.69
CA MET A 56 1.85 7.90 17.16
C MET A 56 2.65 8.73 18.20
N SER A 57 2.61 8.32 19.46
CA SER A 57 3.17 9.11 20.57
C SER A 57 4.64 8.82 20.85
N ASP A 58 5.12 7.59 20.67
CA ASP A 58 6.50 7.19 21.01
C ASP A 58 7.44 7.18 19.80
N ARG A 59 7.75 8.36 19.26
CA ARG A 59 8.74 8.50 18.16
C ARG A 59 10.14 8.04 18.58
N SER A 60 10.49 8.23 19.86
CA SER A 60 11.81 7.87 20.35
C SER A 60 12.01 6.36 20.41
N GLY A 61 10.99 5.61 20.79
CA GLY A 61 10.99 4.15 20.75
C GLY A 61 11.14 3.61 19.34
N LEU A 62 10.42 4.17 18.39
CA LEU A 62 10.50 3.79 16.98
C LEU A 62 11.90 4.07 16.37
N LEU A 63 12.50 5.23 16.66
CA LEU A 63 13.88 5.57 16.25
C LEU A 63 14.93 4.69 16.93
N SER A 64 14.72 4.32 18.20
CA SER A 64 15.58 3.38 18.91
C SER A 64 15.57 2.00 18.27
N LEU A 65 14.41 1.54 17.80
CA LEU A 65 14.30 0.30 17.03
C LEU A 65 15.08 0.39 15.71
N ALA A 66 14.94 1.49 14.95
CA ALA A 66 15.70 1.70 13.72
C ALA A 66 17.22 1.63 13.98
N SER A 67 17.70 2.27 15.05
CA SER A 67 19.11 2.21 15.45
C SER A 67 19.57 0.77 15.76
N ARG A 68 18.76 -0.03 16.46
CA ARG A 68 19.07 -1.44 16.74
C ARG A 68 19.13 -2.28 15.47
N LEU A 69 18.14 -2.14 14.57
CA LEU A 69 18.10 -2.84 13.29
C LEU A 69 19.35 -2.53 12.45
N ARG A 70 19.76 -1.26 12.39
CA ARG A 70 20.94 -0.81 11.63
C ARG A 70 22.25 -1.40 12.18
N LYS A 71 22.34 -1.61 13.48
CA LYS A 71 23.55 -2.14 14.16
C LYS A 71 23.64 -3.66 14.14
N SER A 72 22.53 -4.36 14.00
CA SER A 72 22.51 -5.83 14.01
C SER A 72 23.27 -6.40 12.82
N ARG A 73 24.12 -7.40 13.09
CA ARG A 73 24.94 -8.10 12.08
C ARG A 73 24.64 -9.60 12.02
N ASP A 74 23.58 -10.02 12.71
CA ASP A 74 23.21 -11.43 12.79
C ASP A 74 22.55 -11.93 11.50
N GLY A 75 22.82 -13.17 11.12
CA GLY A 75 22.19 -13.87 10.01
C GLY A 75 22.86 -13.64 8.67
N SER A 76 22.14 -13.93 7.59
CA SER A 76 22.65 -13.81 6.22
C SER A 76 22.82 -12.35 5.78
N GLU A 77 23.62 -12.12 4.74
CA GLU A 77 23.80 -10.82 4.11
C GLU A 77 22.44 -10.20 3.69
N PHE A 78 21.53 -11.01 3.17
CA PHE A 78 20.17 -10.58 2.86
C PHE A 78 19.44 -10.05 4.12
N ALA A 79 19.51 -10.79 5.24
CA ALA A 79 18.84 -10.37 6.47
C ALA A 79 19.46 -9.09 7.06
N ILE A 80 20.77 -8.92 6.97
CA ILE A 80 21.45 -7.69 7.39
C ILE A 80 21.00 -6.50 6.53
N ASN A 81 21.01 -6.67 5.21
CA ASN A 81 20.59 -5.63 4.26
C ASN A 81 19.10 -5.29 4.41
N ASP A 82 18.25 -6.26 4.72
CA ASP A 82 16.82 -6.01 4.96
C ASP A 82 16.58 -5.23 6.25
N ARG A 83 17.33 -5.52 7.32
CA ARG A 83 17.28 -4.72 8.57
C ARG A 83 17.76 -3.28 8.37
N ILE A 84 18.81 -3.08 7.58
CA ILE A 84 19.29 -1.73 7.24
C ILE A 84 18.21 -0.98 6.45
N ALA A 85 17.61 -1.64 5.43
CA ALA A 85 16.52 -1.07 4.66
C ALA A 85 15.27 -0.78 5.50
N SER A 86 14.97 -1.64 6.48
CA SER A 86 13.89 -1.43 7.45
C SER A 86 14.17 -0.25 8.37
N ALA A 87 15.43 -0.07 8.83
CA ALA A 87 15.82 1.09 9.61
C ALA A 87 15.67 2.39 8.80
N ASP A 88 16.14 2.41 7.54
CA ASP A 88 15.97 3.56 6.64
C ASP A 88 14.48 3.89 6.45
N ALA A 89 13.63 2.87 6.27
CA ALA A 89 12.19 3.03 6.10
C ALA A 89 11.53 3.64 7.35
N ILE A 90 11.89 3.19 8.55
CA ILE A 90 11.38 3.76 9.80
C ILE A 90 11.78 5.24 9.93
N GLU A 91 13.05 5.57 9.69
CA GLU A 91 13.55 6.95 9.78
C GLU A 91 12.87 7.87 8.75
N SER A 92 12.62 7.35 7.54
CA SER A 92 11.89 8.08 6.50
C SER A 92 10.41 8.28 6.87
N PHE A 93 9.75 7.25 7.41
CA PHE A 93 8.36 7.35 7.86
C PHE A 93 8.16 8.42 8.95
N ILE A 94 9.10 8.55 9.89
CA ILE A 94 9.02 9.57 10.96
C ILE A 94 8.95 11.00 10.39
N GLN A 95 9.51 11.24 9.20
CA GLN A 95 9.43 12.56 8.54
C GLN A 95 8.04 12.84 7.96
N ALA A 96 7.26 11.78 7.67
CA ALA A 96 5.92 11.88 7.09
C ALA A 96 4.79 11.85 8.14
N VAL A 97 5.09 11.51 9.40
CA VAL A 97 4.07 11.20 10.40
C VAL A 97 3.15 12.37 10.73
N ASP A 98 3.66 13.61 10.66
CA ASP A 98 2.90 14.82 10.98
C ASP A 98 1.84 15.17 9.90
N ASP A 99 1.94 14.55 8.71
CA ASP A 99 0.96 14.69 7.64
C ASP A 99 -0.23 13.69 7.78
N ILE A 100 -0.18 12.81 8.80
CA ILE A 100 -1.24 11.84 9.08
C ILE A 100 -2.11 12.37 10.23
N ASP A 101 -3.30 12.84 9.90
CA ASP A 101 -4.30 13.29 10.89
C ASP A 101 -5.35 12.20 11.14
N LEU A 102 -5.34 11.59 12.31
CA LEU A 102 -6.33 10.59 12.71
C LEU A 102 -7.70 11.22 13.08
N GLY A 103 -7.74 12.50 13.44
CA GLY A 103 -8.96 13.20 13.88
C GLY A 103 -9.67 12.46 14.99
N ASN A 104 -10.95 12.14 14.77
CA ASN A 104 -11.79 11.40 15.71
C ASN A 104 -11.66 9.87 15.54
N CYS A 105 -10.57 9.39 14.91
CA CYS A 105 -10.38 7.97 14.67
C CYS A 105 -9.24 7.41 15.54
N ILE A 106 -9.39 6.17 15.93
CA ILE A 106 -8.32 5.31 16.39
C ILE A 106 -7.86 4.43 15.23
N ALA A 107 -6.57 4.19 15.16
CA ALA A 107 -5.99 3.26 14.22
C ALA A 107 -6.16 1.82 14.73
N VAL A 108 -6.64 0.93 13.87
CA VAL A 108 -6.81 -0.48 14.19
C VAL A 108 -6.15 -1.35 13.12
N SER A 109 -5.34 -2.31 13.55
CA SER A 109 -4.84 -3.37 12.70
C SER A 109 -5.87 -4.49 12.69
N MET A 110 -6.35 -4.88 11.50
CA MET A 110 -7.19 -6.07 11.39
C MET A 110 -6.35 -7.23 10.89
N PRO A 111 -6.37 -8.38 11.58
CA PRO A 111 -5.68 -9.58 11.11
C PRO A 111 -6.19 -9.90 9.69
N GLY A 112 -5.25 -10.10 8.77
CA GLY A 112 -5.55 -10.27 7.36
C GLY A 112 -6.50 -11.44 7.10
N THR A 113 -7.72 -11.13 6.71
CA THR A 113 -8.56 -12.08 5.99
C THR A 113 -8.01 -12.27 4.58
N THR A 114 -8.01 -13.49 4.09
CA THR A 114 -7.26 -13.94 2.91
C THR A 114 -7.70 -13.30 1.58
N SER A 115 -8.80 -12.53 1.52
CA SER A 115 -9.34 -11.99 0.28
C SER A 115 -9.87 -10.56 0.42
N GLN A 116 -8.99 -9.62 0.80
CA GLN A 116 -9.37 -8.20 0.80
C GLN A 116 -9.07 -7.59 -0.56
N GLY A 117 -10.09 -7.31 -1.33
CA GLY A 117 -9.96 -6.70 -2.65
C GLY A 117 -11.28 -6.66 -3.42
N MET A 118 -11.24 -6.08 -4.59
CA MET A 118 -12.40 -5.91 -5.47
C MET A 118 -12.06 -6.31 -6.91
N LYS A 119 -13.08 -6.66 -7.68
CA LYS A 119 -12.92 -6.97 -9.10
C LYS A 119 -13.23 -5.71 -9.94
N ILE A 120 -12.27 -5.29 -10.76
CA ILE A 120 -12.40 -4.14 -11.65
C ILE A 120 -12.10 -4.62 -13.07
N ALA A 121 -13.03 -4.47 -14.01
CA ALA A 121 -12.88 -4.86 -15.41
C ALA A 121 -12.25 -6.25 -15.60
N GLY A 122 -12.69 -7.23 -14.80
CA GLY A 122 -12.19 -8.61 -14.89
C GLY A 122 -10.91 -8.91 -14.10
N VAL A 123 -10.23 -7.90 -13.55
CA VAL A 123 -9.00 -8.05 -12.75
C VAL A 123 -9.31 -8.00 -11.27
N TYR A 124 -8.81 -8.95 -10.49
CA TYR A 124 -8.86 -8.89 -9.04
C TYR A 124 -7.78 -7.95 -8.49
N VAL A 125 -8.19 -6.82 -7.93
CA VAL A 125 -7.32 -5.85 -7.27
C VAL A 125 -7.28 -6.16 -5.78
N SER A 126 -6.14 -6.68 -5.29
CA SER A 126 -5.93 -6.94 -3.86
C SER A 126 -5.61 -5.64 -3.13
N VAL A 127 -6.50 -5.17 -2.26
CA VAL A 127 -6.38 -3.86 -1.60
C VAL A 127 -5.59 -3.96 -0.30
N ARG A 128 -5.98 -4.79 0.64
CA ARG A 128 -5.29 -5.06 1.92
C ARG A 128 -4.72 -3.81 2.58
N PRO A 129 -5.55 -2.94 3.18
CA PRO A 129 -5.05 -1.83 3.98
C PRO A 129 -4.12 -2.33 5.08
N ASP A 130 -3.12 -1.54 5.45
CA ASP A 130 -2.24 -1.87 6.58
C ASP A 130 -2.88 -1.50 7.90
N ILE A 131 -3.73 -0.45 7.89
CA ILE A 131 -4.45 0.07 9.06
C ILE A 131 -5.85 0.52 8.61
N TYR A 132 -6.83 0.33 9.47
CA TYR A 132 -8.16 0.92 9.37
C TYR A 132 -8.31 2.04 10.38
N LEU A 133 -9.04 3.09 10.02
CA LEU A 133 -9.34 4.22 10.88
C LEU A 133 -10.78 4.11 11.35
N ARG A 134 -10.96 3.80 12.63
CA ARG A 134 -12.27 3.62 13.27
C ARG A 134 -12.62 4.85 14.10
N ASN A 135 -13.75 5.46 13.83
CA ASN A 135 -14.27 6.52 14.67
C ASN A 135 -14.53 5.99 16.09
N TRP A 136 -13.94 6.66 17.09
CA TRP A 136 -14.03 6.18 18.48
C TRP A 136 -15.42 6.45 19.12
N VAL A 137 -16.26 7.33 18.52
CA VAL A 137 -17.61 7.64 19.00
C VAL A 137 -18.62 6.69 18.37
N THR A 138 -18.61 6.54 17.03
CA THR A 138 -19.60 5.74 16.30
C THR A 138 -19.21 4.28 16.17
N GLY A 139 -17.93 3.96 16.29
CA GLY A 139 -17.38 2.61 16.05
C GLY A 139 -17.23 2.23 14.58
N GLU A 140 -17.62 3.12 13.67
CA GLU A 140 -17.59 2.90 12.23
C GLU A 140 -16.18 3.10 11.64
N ILE A 141 -15.89 2.40 10.55
CA ILE A 141 -14.64 2.58 9.82
C ILE A 141 -14.82 3.75 8.84
N GLU A 142 -14.09 4.84 9.08
CA GLU A 142 -14.15 6.05 8.25
C GLU A 142 -13.04 6.12 7.18
N GLY A 143 -12.02 5.26 7.28
CA GLY A 143 -10.91 5.30 6.34
C GLY A 143 -9.90 4.18 6.56
N ALA A 144 -8.81 4.28 5.82
CA ALA A 144 -7.72 3.32 5.88
C ALA A 144 -6.38 3.94 5.49
N LEU A 145 -5.30 3.28 5.86
CA LEU A 145 -3.95 3.67 5.49
C LEU A 145 -3.24 2.50 4.79
N LYS A 146 -2.56 2.82 3.70
CA LYS A 146 -1.73 1.90 2.93
C LYS A 146 -0.29 2.36 2.93
N LEU A 147 0.63 1.46 3.30
CA LEU A 147 2.07 1.69 3.25
C LEU A 147 2.67 1.16 1.95
N HIS A 148 3.59 1.94 1.36
CA HIS A 148 4.39 1.54 0.21
C HIS A 148 5.88 1.66 0.56
N PHE A 149 6.64 0.56 0.43
CA PHE A 149 8.04 0.49 0.88
C PHE A 149 9.11 0.44 -0.22
N PRO A 150 8.82 0.01 -1.48
CA PRO A 150 9.88 -0.25 -2.45
C PRO A 150 10.69 0.98 -2.84
N LYS A 151 11.91 1.11 -2.33
CA LYS A 151 12.85 2.22 -2.62
C LYS A 151 13.21 2.32 -4.12
N THR A 152 13.22 1.19 -4.83
CA THR A 152 13.53 1.15 -6.27
C THR A 152 12.35 1.49 -7.18
N SER A 153 11.16 1.61 -6.62
CA SER A 153 9.91 1.92 -7.32
C SER A 153 9.01 2.75 -6.41
N PRO A 154 9.43 3.96 -6.01
CA PRO A 154 8.58 4.85 -5.22
C PRO A 154 7.33 5.20 -6.04
N LEU A 155 6.23 5.46 -5.35
CA LEU A 155 5.03 5.95 -6.01
C LEU A 155 5.23 7.42 -6.41
N THR A 156 4.87 7.75 -7.63
CA THR A 156 4.67 9.15 -7.99
C THR A 156 3.44 9.70 -7.27
N SER A 157 3.31 11.01 -7.12
CA SER A 157 2.09 11.62 -6.55
C SER A 157 0.82 11.13 -7.25
N ALA A 158 0.82 11.09 -8.58
CA ALA A 158 -0.31 10.55 -9.36
C ALA A 158 -0.56 9.06 -9.09
N GLY A 159 0.50 8.25 -8.95
CA GLY A 159 0.40 6.83 -8.61
C GLY A 159 -0.20 6.62 -7.23
N ALA A 160 0.24 7.39 -6.25
CA ALA A 160 -0.31 7.35 -4.90
C ALA A 160 -1.78 7.79 -4.84
N GLU A 161 -2.18 8.79 -5.65
CA GLU A 161 -3.58 9.17 -5.77
C GLU A 161 -4.47 8.06 -6.38
N TYR A 162 -3.98 7.28 -7.36
CA TYR A 162 -4.71 6.13 -7.88
C TYR A 162 -4.85 5.03 -6.82
N VAL A 163 -3.79 4.76 -6.05
CA VAL A 163 -3.84 3.82 -4.92
C VAL A 163 -4.86 4.28 -3.88
N ALA A 164 -4.80 5.53 -3.45
CA ALA A 164 -5.72 6.10 -2.46
C ALA A 164 -7.18 6.07 -2.96
N THR A 165 -7.40 6.37 -4.25
CA THR A 165 -8.71 6.32 -4.89
C THR A 165 -9.30 4.91 -4.85
N ALA A 166 -8.56 3.91 -5.33
CA ALA A 166 -9.06 2.55 -5.36
C ALA A 166 -9.25 1.97 -3.94
N MET A 167 -8.40 2.34 -2.98
CA MET A 167 -8.59 1.97 -1.57
C MET A 167 -9.87 2.59 -1.00
N ARG A 168 -10.10 3.87 -1.24
CA ARG A 168 -11.33 4.55 -0.83
C ARG A 168 -12.58 3.86 -1.39
N VAL A 169 -12.62 3.59 -2.69
CA VAL A 169 -13.78 2.92 -3.34
C VAL A 169 -13.99 1.53 -2.75
N TYR A 170 -12.91 0.78 -2.50
CA TYR A 170 -13.01 -0.50 -1.80
C TYR A 170 -13.64 -0.34 -0.41
N MET A 171 -13.21 0.66 0.37
CA MET A 171 -13.77 0.93 1.69
C MET A 171 -15.25 1.33 1.62
N GLU A 172 -15.65 2.15 0.65
CA GLU A 172 -17.04 2.54 0.41
C GLU A 172 -17.92 1.31 0.08
N LEU A 173 -17.40 0.36 -0.70
CA LEU A 173 -18.11 -0.88 -1.02
C LEU A 173 -18.26 -1.80 0.20
N GLU A 174 -17.21 -1.96 1.01
CA GLU A 174 -17.22 -2.82 2.21
C GLU A 174 -18.07 -2.25 3.35
N GLN A 175 -18.10 -0.93 3.50
CA GLN A 175 -18.79 -0.23 4.60
C GLN A 175 -20.17 0.35 4.20
N GLY A 176 -20.66 0.10 2.97
CA GLY A 176 -21.98 0.56 2.53
C GLY A 176 -22.08 2.06 2.26
N ASN A 177 -21.03 2.69 1.77
CA ASN A 177 -20.95 4.07 1.22
C ASN A 177 -21.17 5.26 2.19
N SER A 178 -21.66 5.09 3.41
CA SER A 178 -22.17 6.22 4.19
C SER A 178 -21.17 6.89 5.13
N HIS A 179 -20.02 6.26 5.41
CA HIS A 179 -19.16 6.69 6.50
C HIS A 179 -17.70 6.96 6.11
N VAL A 180 -17.29 6.62 4.89
CA VAL A 180 -15.89 6.78 4.45
C VAL A 180 -15.58 8.24 4.13
N ASP A 181 -14.69 8.85 4.93
CA ASP A 181 -14.14 10.17 4.63
C ASP A 181 -12.89 10.05 3.74
N HIS A 182 -12.92 10.63 2.54
CA HIS A 182 -11.79 10.61 1.63
C HIS A 182 -10.50 11.16 2.27
N ARG A 183 -10.62 12.11 3.21
CA ARG A 183 -9.49 12.69 3.95
C ARG A 183 -8.85 11.71 4.94
N ARG A 184 -9.52 10.58 5.21
CA ARG A 184 -9.04 9.49 6.07
C ARG A 184 -8.52 8.28 5.27
N CYS A 185 -8.43 8.39 3.95
CA CYS A 185 -7.87 7.35 3.09
C CYS A 185 -6.46 7.76 2.66
N TYR A 186 -5.45 7.22 3.36
CA TYR A 186 -4.05 7.61 3.23
C TYR A 186 -3.22 6.58 2.47
N VAL A 187 -2.32 7.07 1.62
CA VAL A 187 -1.20 6.30 1.08
C VAL A 187 0.09 6.96 1.53
N VAL A 188 0.94 6.21 2.20
CA VAL A 188 2.26 6.67 2.63
C VAL A 188 3.31 6.00 1.76
N ASP A 189 3.96 6.75 0.91
CA ASP A 189 5.15 6.30 0.18
C ASP A 189 6.36 6.50 1.10
N VAL A 190 6.70 5.43 1.81
CA VAL A 190 7.71 5.47 2.88
C VAL A 190 9.07 5.95 2.38
N PRO A 191 9.60 5.47 1.22
CA PRO A 191 10.92 5.91 0.75
C PRO A 191 11.04 7.40 0.47
N THR A 192 9.96 8.06 0.10
CA THR A 192 9.93 9.50 -0.22
C THR A 192 9.37 10.35 0.91
N ALA A 193 9.01 9.71 2.03
CA ALA A 193 8.34 10.36 3.17
C ALA A 193 7.11 11.19 2.74
N SER A 194 6.33 10.70 1.76
CA SER A 194 5.17 11.44 1.26
C SER A 194 3.86 10.79 1.66
N VAL A 195 2.90 11.62 2.07
CA VAL A 195 1.54 11.22 2.41
C VAL A 195 0.59 11.75 1.35
N THR A 196 -0.23 10.88 0.80
CA THR A 196 -1.26 11.22 -0.18
C THR A 196 -2.63 10.84 0.36
N VAL A 197 -3.56 11.79 0.26
CA VAL A 197 -4.96 11.59 0.65
C VAL A 197 -5.79 11.29 -0.59
N ALA A 198 -6.83 10.46 -0.45
CA ALA A 198 -7.73 10.19 -1.56
C ALA A 198 -8.44 11.48 -2.03
N PRO A 199 -8.52 11.72 -3.35
CA PRO A 199 -9.18 12.91 -3.87
C PRO A 199 -10.68 12.88 -3.59
N LYS A 200 -11.28 14.07 -3.37
CA LYS A 200 -12.75 14.18 -3.20
C LYS A 200 -13.48 13.77 -4.47
N ALA A 201 -13.04 14.23 -5.63
CA ALA A 201 -13.58 13.88 -6.93
C ALA A 201 -12.76 12.74 -7.56
N TYR A 202 -13.31 11.55 -7.62
CA TYR A 202 -12.57 10.36 -8.02
C TYR A 202 -13.11 9.63 -9.26
N VAL A 203 -14.27 10.01 -9.76
CA VAL A 203 -14.95 9.28 -10.87
C VAL A 203 -14.04 9.10 -12.09
N ARG A 204 -13.31 10.17 -12.49
CA ARG A 204 -12.38 10.11 -13.62
C ARG A 204 -11.24 9.13 -13.35
N LYS A 205 -10.67 9.17 -12.15
CA LYS A 205 -9.59 8.24 -11.78
C LYS A 205 -10.05 6.79 -11.77
N MET A 206 -11.28 6.52 -11.34
CA MET A 206 -11.83 5.16 -11.43
C MET A 206 -12.01 4.69 -12.86
N LYS A 207 -12.46 5.56 -13.79
CA LYS A 207 -12.49 5.22 -15.23
C LYS A 207 -11.10 4.92 -15.79
N ASP A 208 -10.10 5.70 -15.40
CA ASP A 208 -8.71 5.44 -15.81
C ASP A 208 -8.22 4.08 -15.25
N ILE A 209 -8.58 3.74 -14.01
CA ILE A 209 -8.28 2.43 -13.40
C ILE A 209 -9.00 1.29 -14.15
N GLU A 210 -10.25 1.47 -14.52
CA GLU A 210 -11.00 0.48 -15.29
C GLU A 210 -10.31 0.17 -16.62
N VAL A 211 -9.93 1.20 -17.40
CA VAL A 211 -9.18 1.06 -18.65
C VAL A 211 -7.84 0.36 -18.44
N ALA A 212 -7.12 0.72 -17.35
CA ALA A 212 -5.86 0.06 -17.03
C ALA A 212 -6.06 -1.42 -16.65
N CYS A 213 -7.15 -1.76 -15.97
CA CYS A 213 -7.48 -3.15 -15.66
C CYS A 213 -7.83 -3.96 -16.91
N GLU A 214 -8.55 -3.36 -17.89
CA GLU A 214 -8.77 -3.98 -19.20
C GLU A 214 -7.44 -4.29 -19.90
N GLU A 215 -6.51 -3.33 -19.91
CA GLU A 215 -5.17 -3.53 -20.47
C GLU A 215 -4.39 -4.63 -19.72
N ILE A 216 -4.46 -4.67 -18.38
CA ILE A 216 -3.84 -5.71 -17.57
C ILE A 216 -4.41 -7.09 -17.93
N ALA A 217 -5.74 -7.23 -18.07
CA ALA A 217 -6.39 -8.47 -18.44
C ALA A 217 -5.90 -8.98 -19.81
N ILE A 218 -5.82 -8.09 -20.83
CA ILE A 218 -5.29 -8.44 -22.14
C ILE A 218 -3.85 -8.92 -22.05
N ARG A 219 -2.98 -8.19 -21.32
CA ARG A 219 -1.57 -8.55 -21.14
C ARG A 219 -1.39 -9.86 -20.37
N TRP A 220 -2.28 -10.13 -19.42
CA TRP A 220 -2.24 -11.35 -18.62
C TRP A 220 -2.35 -12.61 -19.48
N PHE A 221 -3.29 -12.62 -20.41
CA PHE A 221 -3.50 -13.77 -21.28
C PHE A 221 -2.55 -13.81 -22.47
N SER A 222 -2.07 -12.66 -22.97
CA SER A 222 -1.10 -12.61 -24.09
C SER A 222 0.28 -13.15 -23.69
N GLY A 223 0.67 -13.06 -22.43
CA GLY A 223 1.93 -13.63 -21.93
C GLY A 223 1.92 -15.17 -21.81
N SER A 224 0.75 -15.78 -21.67
CA SER A 224 0.58 -17.23 -21.55
C SER A 224 0.57 -17.97 -22.90
N ALA A 225 0.45 -17.25 -24.03
CA ALA A 225 0.43 -17.83 -25.36
C ALA A 225 1.82 -18.00 -26.00
N ALA A 226 2.89 -17.58 -25.32
CA ALA A 226 4.27 -17.57 -25.82
C ALA A 226 5.22 -18.49 -25.02
N ALA A 227 4.67 -19.42 -24.21
CA ALA A 227 5.41 -20.39 -23.42
C ALA A 227 5.16 -21.84 -23.90
#